data_36b6f107562c828a8f41e791d47c9865
#
_entry.id   36b6f107562c828a8f41e791d47c9865
#
_cell.length_a   1.000
_cell.length_b   1.000
_cell.length_c   1.000
_cell.angle_alpha   90.00
_cell.angle_beta   90.00
_cell.angle_gamma   90.00
#
_symmetry.space_group_name_H-M   'P 1'
#
loop_
_entity.id
_entity.type
_entity.pdbx_description
1 polymer ?
#
loop_
_entity_poly.entity_id
_entity_poly.type
_entity_poly.pdbx_seq_one_letter_code
_entity_poly.pdbx_strand_id
1 'polypeptide(L)'
;MKKKLAFLTVLMFGLSLGLMACVTTSVKPTTANLKNPVIPLESMEVPQYDGYWYYSKGTKTVKGDPGDRGAFLPMSFLFSVQNPNPYPVLLEGIMFTVSFDEDFDVVTINNQDSYWIPAGKTTHVRTTTMITVRSALLSLLVTGGFKLKAKGWTSWDTLERWWKGVPDLTVPVKVKEGAFNFIASDIERVVAFEAQVK
;
A
#
# COMPACT_ATOMS: atom_id res chain seq x y z
N MET A 1 -60.61 31.01 19.62
CA MET A 1 -59.27 31.18 20.23
C MET A 1 -58.65 29.89 20.74
N LYS A 2 -59.39 29.02 21.48
CA LYS A 2 -58.87 27.77 22.10
C LYS A 2 -58.29 26.73 21.06
N LYS A 3 -58.88 26.61 19.86
CA LYS A 3 -58.37 25.68 18.84
C LYS A 3 -57.07 26.13 18.18
N LYS A 4 -56.78 27.43 18.04
CA LYS A 4 -55.51 27.97 17.51
C LYS A 4 -54.36 27.83 18.53
N LEU A 5 -54.69 27.93 19.83
CA LEU A 5 -53.70 27.77 20.88
C LEU A 5 -53.25 26.30 21.03
N ALA A 6 -54.20 25.33 20.86
CA ALA A 6 -53.87 23.90 20.90
C ALA A 6 -53.00 23.47 19.71
N PHE A 7 -53.23 24.04 18.49
CA PHE A 7 -52.41 23.76 17.33
C PHE A 7 -50.97 24.29 17.46
N LEU A 8 -50.82 25.49 18.06
CA LEU A 8 -49.51 26.07 18.28
C LEU A 8 -48.67 25.28 19.29
N THR A 9 -49.30 24.75 20.35
CA THR A 9 -48.64 23.91 21.37
C THR A 9 -48.21 22.56 20.79
N VAL A 10 -49.00 21.90 19.94
CA VAL A 10 -48.64 20.67 19.29
C VAL A 10 -47.50 20.89 18.29
N LEU A 11 -47.49 22.03 17.57
CA LEU A 11 -46.44 22.38 16.62
C LEU A 11 -45.07 22.64 17.34
N MET A 12 -45.11 23.33 18.49
CA MET A 12 -43.91 23.56 19.29
C MET A 12 -43.37 22.27 19.93
N PHE A 13 -44.24 21.36 20.35
CA PHE A 13 -43.79 20.07 20.90
C PHE A 13 -43.22 19.15 19.85
N GLY A 14 -43.79 19.16 18.61
CA GLY A 14 -43.21 18.43 17.46
C GLY A 14 -41.85 18.96 17.02
N LEU A 15 -41.63 20.27 17.08
CA LEU A 15 -40.34 20.88 16.74
C LEU A 15 -39.26 20.62 17.78
N SER A 16 -39.61 20.51 19.06
CA SER A 16 -38.65 20.21 20.13
C SER A 16 -38.19 18.74 20.14
N LEU A 17 -39.04 17.80 19.71
CA LEU A 17 -38.67 16.39 19.54
C LEU A 17 -37.76 16.14 18.35
N GLY A 18 -37.84 16.97 17.30
CA GLY A 18 -36.97 16.88 16.12
C GLY A 18 -35.53 17.34 16.34
N LEU A 19 -35.31 18.19 17.37
CA LEU A 19 -33.96 18.72 17.66
C LEU A 19 -33.12 17.85 18.60
N MET A 20 -33.69 16.85 19.23
CA MET A 20 -32.97 15.91 20.10
C MET A 20 -32.25 14.75 19.37
N ALA A 21 -32.42 14.61 18.05
CA ALA A 21 -31.94 13.44 17.31
C ALA A 21 -30.49 13.49 16.80
N CYS A 22 -29.70 14.53 17.15
CA CYS A 22 -28.34 14.68 16.63
C CYS A 22 -27.28 15.02 17.70
N VAL A 23 -27.40 14.50 18.90
CA VAL A 23 -26.24 14.43 19.80
C VAL A 23 -25.54 13.09 19.51
N THR A 24 -24.84 13.02 18.38
CA THR A 24 -23.79 12.02 18.22
C THR A 24 -22.68 12.38 19.19
N THR A 25 -22.63 11.73 20.35
CA THR A 25 -21.46 11.77 21.21
C THR A 25 -20.28 11.26 20.39
N SER A 26 -19.46 12.17 19.90
CA SER A 26 -18.25 11.80 19.17
C SER A 26 -17.35 11.05 20.14
N VAL A 27 -17.21 9.75 19.90
CA VAL A 27 -16.27 8.91 20.65
C VAL A 27 -14.87 9.46 20.39
N LYS A 28 -14.18 9.90 21.45
CA LYS A 28 -12.79 10.34 21.33
C LYS A 28 -11.85 9.15 21.24
N PRO A 29 -10.82 9.20 20.37
CA PRO A 29 -9.77 8.19 20.36
C PRO A 29 -9.05 8.12 21.71
N THR A 30 -8.76 6.90 22.15
CA THR A 30 -7.90 6.60 23.31
C THR A 30 -7.05 5.38 22.96
N THR A 31 -5.93 5.19 23.65
CA THR A 31 -5.08 4.01 23.46
C THR A 31 -5.83 2.69 23.70
N ALA A 32 -6.85 2.72 24.58
CA ALA A 32 -7.66 1.55 24.92
C ALA A 32 -8.73 1.21 23.87
N ASN A 33 -9.28 2.22 23.16
CA ASN A 33 -10.38 2.02 22.21
C ASN A 33 -9.94 2.06 20.74
N LEU A 34 -8.70 2.44 20.44
CA LEU A 34 -8.16 2.44 19.09
C LEU A 34 -7.90 0.99 18.62
N LYS A 35 -8.74 0.52 17.70
CA LYS A 35 -8.59 -0.77 17.02
C LYS A 35 -7.68 -0.61 15.82
N ASN A 36 -6.84 -1.61 15.57
CA ASN A 36 -5.98 -1.63 14.39
C ASN A 36 -6.82 -1.66 13.11
N PRO A 37 -6.54 -0.81 12.12
CA PRO A 37 -7.09 -0.97 10.78
C PRO A 37 -6.72 -2.31 10.16
N VAL A 38 -7.60 -2.83 9.29
CA VAL A 38 -7.38 -4.07 8.54
C VAL A 38 -6.84 -3.71 7.17
N ILE A 39 -5.76 -4.37 6.74
CA ILE A 39 -4.98 -3.95 5.57
C ILE A 39 -4.76 -5.14 4.62
N PRO A 40 -5.77 -5.59 3.84
CA PRO A 40 -5.54 -6.54 2.78
C PRO A 40 -4.85 -5.89 1.58
N LEU A 41 -3.88 -6.62 0.99
CA LEU A 41 -3.39 -6.35 -0.36
C LEU A 41 -4.40 -6.96 -1.34
N GLU A 42 -5.03 -6.12 -2.15
CA GLU A 42 -6.05 -6.57 -3.12
C GLU A 42 -5.43 -7.02 -4.43
N SER A 43 -4.47 -6.25 -4.93
CA SER A 43 -3.79 -6.58 -6.18
C SER A 43 -2.39 -5.98 -6.25
N MET A 44 -1.58 -6.59 -7.08
CA MET A 44 -0.34 -6.02 -7.61
C MET A 44 -0.41 -6.08 -9.13
N GLU A 45 -0.01 -5.00 -9.77
CA GLU A 45 -0.04 -4.83 -11.21
C GLU A 45 1.32 -4.34 -11.70
N VAL A 46 1.69 -4.72 -12.92
CA VAL A 46 2.78 -4.10 -13.67
C VAL A 46 2.14 -3.16 -14.69
N PRO A 47 2.05 -1.85 -14.39
CA PRO A 47 1.26 -0.91 -15.20
C PRO A 47 1.87 -0.63 -16.58
N GLN A 48 3.13 -0.93 -16.78
CA GLN A 48 3.83 -0.84 -18.06
C GLN A 48 4.89 -1.93 -18.15
N TYR A 49 4.96 -2.59 -19.30
CA TYR A 49 5.96 -3.62 -19.53
C TYR A 49 6.57 -3.48 -20.93
N ASP A 50 7.85 -3.11 -20.95
CA ASP A 50 8.61 -2.87 -22.20
C ASP A 50 9.50 -4.07 -22.59
N GLY A 51 9.26 -5.25 -21.99
CA GLY A 51 10.07 -6.45 -22.19
C GLY A 51 11.33 -6.49 -21.35
N TYR A 52 12.06 -7.59 -21.46
CA TYR A 52 13.38 -7.74 -20.83
C TYR A 52 14.47 -7.34 -21.82
N TRP A 53 15.23 -6.34 -21.48
CA TRP A 53 16.44 -5.96 -22.21
C TRP A 53 17.51 -5.50 -21.22
N TYR A 54 18.75 -5.76 -21.60
CA TYR A 54 19.90 -5.40 -20.83
C TYR A 54 21.01 -4.85 -21.74
N TYR A 55 21.80 -4.00 -21.18
CA TYR A 55 22.91 -3.38 -21.86
C TYR A 55 24.00 -4.39 -22.21
N SER A 56 24.42 -4.43 -23.49
CA SER A 56 25.54 -5.26 -23.93
C SER A 56 26.87 -4.52 -23.79
N LYS A 57 27.90 -5.20 -23.24
CA LYS A 57 29.24 -4.66 -23.15
C LYS A 57 29.73 -4.22 -24.55
N GLY A 58 30.24 -2.99 -24.67
CA GLY A 58 30.80 -2.44 -25.89
C GLY A 58 29.92 -1.46 -26.66
N THR A 59 28.69 -1.23 -26.23
CA THR A 59 27.86 -0.14 -26.79
C THR A 59 28.39 1.21 -26.29
N LYS A 60 28.72 2.11 -27.19
CA LYS A 60 29.09 3.48 -26.83
C LYS A 60 27.86 4.25 -26.40
N THR A 61 27.91 4.88 -25.25
CA THR A 61 26.86 5.80 -24.80
C THR A 61 26.77 6.99 -25.74
N VAL A 62 25.57 7.28 -26.25
CA VAL A 62 25.27 8.45 -27.07
C VAL A 62 24.51 9.47 -26.21
N LYS A 63 24.74 10.76 -26.42
CA LYS A 63 24.02 11.83 -25.72
C LYS A 63 22.50 11.65 -25.93
N GLY A 64 21.76 11.57 -24.83
CA GLY A 64 20.31 11.31 -24.85
C GLY A 64 19.92 9.84 -24.82
N ASP A 65 20.88 8.92 -24.89
CA ASP A 65 20.66 7.49 -24.73
C ASP A 65 20.43 7.18 -23.22
N PRO A 66 19.44 6.34 -22.87
CA PRO A 66 19.23 5.90 -21.47
C PRO A 66 20.46 5.16 -20.90
N GLY A 67 21.45 4.83 -21.71
CA GLY A 67 22.65 4.14 -21.29
C GLY A 67 22.38 2.69 -20.88
N ASP A 68 23.16 2.19 -19.94
CA ASP A 68 23.17 0.80 -19.49
C ASP A 68 22.23 0.48 -18.31
N ARG A 69 21.11 1.19 -18.19
CA ARG A 69 20.20 0.99 -17.06
C ARG A 69 19.38 -0.30 -17.14
N GLY A 70 19.19 -0.82 -18.35
CA GLY A 70 18.34 -1.96 -18.59
C GLY A 70 16.83 -1.63 -18.49
N ALA A 71 16.01 -2.64 -18.70
CA ALA A 71 14.57 -2.49 -18.65
C ALA A 71 14.08 -2.05 -17.28
N PHE A 72 12.98 -1.29 -17.28
CA PHE A 72 12.22 -0.95 -16.08
C PHE A 72 11.17 -2.02 -15.77
N LEU A 73 10.89 -2.22 -14.49
CA LEU A 73 9.77 -3.02 -14.00
C LEU A 73 9.02 -2.20 -12.94
N PRO A 74 8.03 -1.40 -13.35
CA PRO A 74 7.15 -0.69 -12.44
C PRO A 74 6.16 -1.67 -11.81
N MET A 75 5.90 -1.51 -10.53
CA MET A 75 4.96 -2.33 -9.76
C MET A 75 4.03 -1.42 -8.97
N SER A 76 2.74 -1.69 -9.05
CA SER A 76 1.68 -0.95 -8.38
C SER A 76 0.92 -1.86 -7.44
N PHE A 77 0.89 -1.54 -6.17
CA PHE A 77 0.22 -2.30 -5.10
C PHE A 77 -1.04 -1.57 -4.66
N LEU A 78 -2.17 -2.23 -4.67
CA LEU A 78 -3.45 -1.71 -4.21
C LEU A 78 -3.79 -2.33 -2.86
N PHE A 79 -3.91 -1.50 -1.84
CA PHE A 79 -4.34 -1.89 -0.51
C PHE A 79 -5.76 -1.38 -0.24
N SER A 80 -6.55 -2.21 0.43
CA SER A 80 -7.85 -1.84 0.96
C SER A 80 -7.72 -1.64 2.46
N VAL A 81 -7.73 -0.39 2.92
CA VAL A 81 -7.54 -0.07 4.34
C VAL A 81 -8.88 0.19 5.01
N GLN A 82 -9.32 -0.73 5.85
CA GLN A 82 -10.57 -0.65 6.58
C GLN A 82 -10.36 -0.08 7.98
N ASN A 83 -11.05 1.00 8.30
CA ASN A 83 -11.07 1.59 9.64
C ASN A 83 -12.24 1.05 10.46
N PRO A 84 -12.02 0.18 11.46
CA PRO A 84 -13.08 -0.38 12.30
C PRO A 84 -13.50 0.57 13.45
N ASN A 85 -12.90 1.76 13.54
CA ASN A 85 -13.14 2.69 14.62
C ASN A 85 -14.34 3.60 14.33
N PRO A 86 -15.05 4.09 15.36
CA PRO A 86 -16.19 5.01 15.20
C PRO A 86 -15.74 6.47 14.96
N TYR A 87 -14.47 6.71 14.72
CA TYR A 87 -13.86 7.99 14.39
C TYR A 87 -12.89 7.83 13.21
N PRO A 88 -12.58 8.92 12.49
CA PRO A 88 -11.62 8.86 11.39
C PRO A 88 -10.20 8.59 11.91
N VAL A 89 -9.39 7.92 11.10
CA VAL A 89 -7.97 7.74 11.32
C VAL A 89 -7.18 8.29 10.13
N LEU A 90 -5.99 8.83 10.39
CA LEU A 90 -5.06 9.27 9.37
C LEU A 90 -4.03 8.15 9.16
N LEU A 91 -3.89 7.65 7.94
CA LEU A 91 -2.73 6.89 7.53
C LEU A 91 -1.66 7.90 7.09
N GLU A 92 -0.49 7.91 7.73
CA GLU A 92 0.55 8.93 7.53
C GLU A 92 1.77 8.39 6.76
N GLY A 93 1.91 7.08 6.70
CA GLY A 93 3.02 6.47 5.97
C GLY A 93 2.87 4.96 5.81
N ILE A 94 3.49 4.47 4.75
CA ILE A 94 3.49 3.06 4.38
C ILE A 94 4.92 2.66 4.05
N MET A 95 5.43 1.64 4.70
CA MET A 95 6.72 1.04 4.39
C MET A 95 6.58 -0.46 4.22
N PHE A 96 7.20 -1.04 3.21
CA PHE A 96 7.28 -2.49 3.05
C PHE A 96 8.39 -2.89 2.08
N THR A 97 8.84 -4.14 2.19
CA THR A 97 9.83 -4.75 1.29
C THR A 97 9.14 -5.68 0.31
N VAL A 98 9.47 -5.53 -0.97
CA VAL A 98 9.04 -6.43 -2.05
C VAL A 98 10.11 -7.48 -2.26
N SER A 99 9.70 -8.75 -2.29
CA SER A 99 10.57 -9.90 -2.55
C SER A 99 10.03 -10.72 -3.71
N PHE A 100 10.94 -11.22 -4.54
CA PHE A 100 10.63 -12.19 -5.59
C PHE A 100 11.10 -13.58 -5.18
N ASP A 101 10.41 -14.63 -5.72
CA ASP A 101 10.71 -16.03 -5.38
C ASP A 101 10.78 -16.27 -3.86
N GLU A 102 9.93 -15.55 -3.10
CA GLU A 102 9.79 -15.60 -1.64
C GLU A 102 10.99 -15.04 -0.84
N ASP A 103 12.22 -15.18 -1.34
CA ASP A 103 13.44 -14.93 -0.59
C ASP A 103 14.27 -13.72 -1.01
N PHE A 104 14.10 -13.26 -2.25
CA PHE A 104 14.97 -12.23 -2.81
C PHE A 104 14.37 -10.85 -2.68
N ASP A 105 14.87 -10.05 -1.75
CA ASP A 105 14.47 -8.67 -1.56
C ASP A 105 14.97 -7.81 -2.72
N VAL A 106 14.05 -7.14 -3.39
CA VAL A 106 14.37 -6.36 -4.59
C VAL A 106 14.26 -4.87 -4.38
N VAL A 107 13.31 -4.43 -3.53
CA VAL A 107 13.14 -3.01 -3.19
C VAL A 107 12.37 -2.86 -1.89
N THR A 108 12.75 -1.87 -1.09
CA THR A 108 11.94 -1.39 0.04
C THR A 108 11.27 -0.09 -0.37
N ILE A 109 9.97 -0.03 -0.22
CA ILE A 109 9.13 1.13 -0.49
C ILE A 109 8.94 1.89 0.81
N ASN A 110 9.03 3.21 0.74
CA ASN A 110 8.67 4.13 1.81
C ASN A 110 7.84 5.25 1.18
N ASN A 111 6.52 5.15 1.34
CA ASN A 111 5.56 6.14 0.88
C ASN A 111 5.06 6.95 2.07
N GLN A 112 5.20 8.27 2.02
CA GLN A 112 4.80 9.22 3.06
C GLN A 112 3.53 10.01 2.68
N ASP A 113 2.78 9.54 1.68
CA ASP A 113 1.48 10.13 1.35
C ASP A 113 0.49 9.87 2.48
N SER A 114 -0.31 10.89 2.81
CA SER A 114 -1.28 10.82 3.90
C SER A 114 -2.70 10.62 3.37
N TYR A 115 -3.45 9.73 4.03
CA TYR A 115 -4.82 9.38 3.65
C TYR A 115 -5.75 9.38 4.86
N TRP A 116 -6.80 10.20 4.83
CA TRP A 116 -7.87 10.12 5.83
C TRP A 116 -8.80 8.95 5.53
N ILE A 117 -9.01 8.10 6.52
CA ILE A 117 -9.91 6.95 6.45
C ILE A 117 -11.09 7.21 7.38
N PRO A 118 -12.30 7.49 6.83
CA PRO A 118 -13.47 7.83 7.63
C PRO A 118 -13.88 6.70 8.58
N ALA A 119 -14.61 7.06 9.63
CA ALA A 119 -15.12 6.12 10.62
C ALA A 119 -15.92 4.96 9.99
N GLY A 120 -15.55 3.72 10.28
CA GLY A 120 -16.22 2.52 9.78
C GLY A 120 -16.18 2.34 8.26
N LYS A 121 -15.27 3.03 7.54
CA LYS A 121 -15.15 2.97 6.09
C LYS A 121 -13.84 2.32 5.65
N THR A 122 -13.81 1.97 4.37
CA THR A 122 -12.64 1.47 3.66
C THR A 122 -12.16 2.51 2.67
N THR A 123 -10.86 2.71 2.61
CA THR A 123 -10.19 3.58 1.62
C THR A 123 -9.18 2.72 0.85
N HIS A 124 -9.17 2.85 -0.48
CA HIS A 124 -8.17 2.22 -1.32
C HIS A 124 -6.92 3.11 -1.40
N VAL A 125 -5.79 2.51 -1.12
CA VAL A 125 -4.48 3.18 -1.16
C VAL A 125 -3.59 2.47 -2.16
N ARG A 126 -3.08 3.23 -3.12
CA ARG A 126 -2.19 2.71 -4.16
C ARG A 126 -0.78 3.22 -3.93
N THR A 127 0.18 2.29 -3.93
CA THR A 127 1.60 2.61 -3.84
C THR A 127 2.32 2.02 -5.04
N THR A 128 3.10 2.84 -5.73
CA THR A 128 3.84 2.43 -6.93
C THR A 128 5.33 2.58 -6.71
N THR A 129 6.08 1.62 -7.19
CA THR A 129 7.54 1.63 -7.22
C THR A 129 8.06 1.17 -8.57
N MET A 130 9.36 1.31 -8.78
CA MET A 130 10.01 0.88 -10.01
C MET A 130 11.41 0.35 -9.69
N ILE A 131 11.73 -0.79 -10.25
CA ILE A 131 13.08 -1.33 -10.25
C ILE A 131 13.65 -1.38 -11.67
N THR A 132 14.96 -1.44 -11.77
CA THR A 132 15.66 -1.64 -13.04
C THR A 132 16.38 -2.98 -13.03
N VAL A 133 16.71 -3.53 -14.19
CA VAL A 133 17.56 -4.73 -14.28
C VAL A 133 18.86 -4.53 -13.51
N ARG A 134 19.43 -3.33 -13.56
CA ARG A 134 20.67 -3.01 -12.83
C ARG A 134 20.50 -3.03 -11.32
N SER A 135 19.43 -2.42 -10.79
CA SER A 135 19.19 -2.42 -9.34
C SER A 135 18.88 -3.83 -8.82
N ALA A 136 18.12 -4.61 -9.56
CA ALA A 136 17.81 -6.00 -9.23
C ALA A 136 19.07 -6.89 -9.31
N LEU A 137 19.95 -6.66 -10.30
CA LEU A 137 21.23 -7.36 -10.37
C LEU A 137 22.10 -7.09 -9.13
N LEU A 138 22.19 -5.83 -8.69
CA LEU A 138 22.95 -5.48 -7.49
C LEU A 138 22.36 -6.18 -6.26
N SER A 139 21.05 -6.22 -6.10
CA SER A 139 20.39 -6.95 -5.03
C SER A 139 20.74 -8.44 -5.05
N LEU A 140 20.68 -9.08 -6.23
CA LEU A 140 21.08 -10.48 -6.39
C LEU A 140 22.54 -10.75 -6.04
N LEU A 141 23.45 -9.86 -6.42
CA LEU A 141 24.89 -10.06 -6.19
C LEU A 141 25.29 -9.76 -4.74
N VAL A 142 24.68 -8.77 -4.11
CA VAL A 142 25.07 -8.31 -2.76
C VAL A 142 24.39 -9.14 -1.67
N THR A 143 23.08 -9.28 -1.73
CA THR A 143 22.29 -9.97 -0.69
C THR A 143 21.82 -11.36 -1.10
N GLY A 144 21.63 -11.60 -2.39
CA GLY A 144 21.11 -12.81 -2.97
C GLY A 144 22.14 -13.89 -3.32
N GLY A 145 23.44 -13.56 -3.35
CA GLY A 145 24.47 -14.44 -3.93
C GLY A 145 24.53 -15.83 -3.29
N PHE A 146 24.39 -15.96 -1.97
CA PHE A 146 24.35 -17.26 -1.31
C PHE A 146 23.07 -18.03 -1.61
N LYS A 147 21.94 -17.33 -1.73
CA LYS A 147 20.65 -17.93 -2.07
C LYS A 147 20.64 -18.45 -3.51
N LEU A 148 21.21 -17.70 -4.46
CA LEU A 148 21.41 -18.14 -5.83
C LEU A 148 22.24 -19.42 -5.90
N LYS A 149 23.38 -19.44 -5.18
CA LYS A 149 24.25 -20.63 -5.12
C LYS A 149 23.52 -21.84 -4.53
N ALA A 150 22.77 -21.66 -3.47
CA ALA A 150 22.00 -22.73 -2.85
C ALA A 150 20.92 -23.32 -3.77
N LYS A 151 20.30 -22.47 -4.65
CA LYS A 151 19.31 -22.89 -5.64
C LYS A 151 19.92 -23.38 -6.97
N GLY A 152 21.23 -23.24 -7.14
CA GLY A 152 21.90 -23.55 -8.41
C GLY A 152 21.55 -22.60 -9.54
N TRP A 153 21.13 -21.37 -9.21
CA TRP A 153 20.69 -20.37 -10.18
C TRP A 153 21.80 -19.38 -10.52
N THR A 154 21.78 -18.89 -11.77
CA THR A 154 22.62 -17.75 -12.17
C THR A 154 21.88 -16.44 -11.98
N SER A 155 22.60 -15.35 -11.74
CA SER A 155 21.99 -14.03 -11.60
C SER A 155 21.25 -13.58 -12.86
N TRP A 156 21.79 -13.91 -14.03
CA TRP A 156 21.22 -13.51 -15.33
C TRP A 156 19.94 -14.26 -15.67
N ASP A 157 19.92 -15.57 -15.51
CA ASP A 157 18.72 -16.39 -15.73
C ASP A 157 17.62 -16.01 -14.75
N THR A 158 18.01 -15.68 -13.50
CA THR A 158 17.06 -15.22 -12.49
C THR A 158 16.44 -13.88 -12.86
N LEU A 159 17.24 -12.92 -13.31
CA LEU A 159 16.74 -11.61 -13.77
C LEU A 159 15.80 -11.75 -14.96
N GLU A 160 16.17 -12.52 -15.97
CA GLU A 160 15.33 -12.76 -17.15
C GLU A 160 14.01 -13.40 -16.74
N ARG A 161 14.06 -14.40 -15.86
CA ARG A 161 12.86 -15.06 -15.33
C ARG A 161 11.96 -14.09 -14.58
N TRP A 162 12.52 -13.18 -13.76
CA TRP A 162 11.75 -12.19 -13.04
C TRP A 162 11.06 -11.20 -13.98
N TRP A 163 11.80 -10.65 -14.94
CA TRP A 163 11.21 -9.71 -15.89
C TRP A 163 10.10 -10.32 -16.73
N LYS A 164 10.24 -11.57 -17.13
CA LYS A 164 9.21 -12.28 -17.90
C LYS A 164 8.04 -12.77 -17.05
N GLY A 165 8.28 -13.15 -15.80
CA GLY A 165 7.29 -13.82 -14.98
C GLY A 165 6.55 -12.95 -13.96
N VAL A 166 7.14 -11.82 -13.51
CA VAL A 166 6.45 -10.92 -12.58
C VAL A 166 5.22 -10.25 -13.20
N PRO A 167 5.23 -9.79 -14.47
CA PRO A 167 4.03 -9.23 -15.09
C PRO A 167 2.83 -10.18 -15.13
N ASP A 168 3.08 -11.49 -15.29
CA ASP A 168 2.04 -12.53 -15.36
C ASP A 168 1.82 -13.23 -14.02
N LEU A 169 2.49 -12.78 -12.96
CA LEU A 169 2.47 -13.40 -11.62
C LEU A 169 2.89 -14.89 -11.61
N THR A 170 3.65 -15.33 -12.62
CA THR A 170 4.25 -16.68 -12.65
C THR A 170 5.49 -16.80 -11.77
N VAL A 171 6.08 -15.65 -11.40
CA VAL A 171 7.08 -15.53 -10.35
C VAL A 171 6.36 -15.05 -9.08
N PRO A 172 6.48 -15.76 -7.95
CA PRO A 172 5.87 -15.33 -6.70
C PRO A 172 6.39 -13.97 -6.26
N VAL A 173 5.47 -13.06 -5.96
CA VAL A 173 5.75 -11.73 -5.38
C VAL A 173 5.22 -11.68 -3.96
N LYS A 174 6.09 -11.36 -3.02
CA LYS A 174 5.75 -11.23 -1.60
C LYS A 174 6.01 -9.83 -1.12
N VAL A 175 5.08 -9.31 -0.31
CA VAL A 175 5.23 -8.09 0.46
C VAL A 175 5.49 -8.48 1.90
N LYS A 176 6.59 -8.03 2.48
CA LYS A 176 7.01 -8.39 3.84
C LYS A 176 7.55 -7.19 4.60
N GLU A 177 7.70 -7.35 5.91
CA GLU A 177 8.18 -6.29 6.80
C GLU A 177 7.34 -5.01 6.65
N GLY A 178 6.05 -5.17 6.34
CA GLY A 178 5.14 -4.06 6.14
C GLY A 178 4.82 -3.35 7.44
N ALA A 179 4.80 -2.02 7.39
CA ALA A 179 4.42 -1.13 8.48
C ALA A 179 3.57 0.01 7.94
N PHE A 180 2.35 0.15 8.48
CA PHE A 180 1.43 1.24 8.19
C PHE A 180 1.31 2.09 9.45
N ASN A 181 1.66 3.37 9.34
CA ASN A 181 1.58 4.30 10.46
C ASN A 181 0.24 5.03 10.47
N PHE A 182 -0.54 4.84 11.54
CA PHE A 182 -1.85 5.46 11.73
C PHE A 182 -1.84 6.45 12.90
N ILE A 183 -2.53 7.57 12.70
CA ILE A 183 -2.76 8.57 13.74
C ILE A 183 -4.26 8.75 13.97
N ALA A 184 -4.65 8.76 15.24
CA ALA A 184 -5.99 9.11 15.68
C ALA A 184 -5.90 10.13 16.82
N SER A 185 -6.19 11.41 16.55
CA SER A 185 -5.90 12.54 17.43
C SER A 185 -4.39 12.66 17.72
N ASP A 186 -3.97 12.38 18.92
CA ASP A 186 -2.58 12.39 19.41
C ASP A 186 -1.98 10.98 19.59
N ILE A 187 -2.70 9.94 19.15
CA ILE A 187 -2.29 8.54 19.31
C ILE A 187 -1.74 8.02 17.99
N GLU A 188 -0.49 7.63 18.02
CA GLU A 188 0.18 6.96 16.91
C GLU A 188 0.11 5.44 17.07
N ARG A 189 -0.10 4.72 15.95
CA ARG A 189 -0.17 3.28 15.92
C ARG A 189 0.45 2.71 14.66
N VAL A 190 1.51 1.94 14.80
CA VAL A 190 2.08 1.18 13.69
C VAL A 190 1.41 -0.19 13.61
N VAL A 191 0.89 -0.53 12.44
CA VAL A 191 0.28 -1.83 12.15
C VAL A 191 1.19 -2.57 11.18
N ALA A 192 1.78 -3.67 11.64
CA ALA A 192 2.59 -4.56 10.82
C ALA A 192 1.70 -5.39 9.87
N PHE A 193 2.23 -5.68 8.68
CA PHE A 193 1.52 -6.53 7.74
C PHE A 193 2.47 -7.30 6.81
N GLU A 194 2.00 -8.44 6.31
CA GLU A 194 2.63 -9.22 5.26
C GLU A 194 1.56 -9.74 4.31
N ALA A 195 1.91 -9.87 3.03
CA ALA A 195 1.01 -10.41 2.03
C ALA A 195 1.80 -11.10 0.91
N GLN A 196 1.17 -12.10 0.29
CA GLN A 196 1.63 -12.70 -0.95
C GLN A 196 0.65 -12.34 -2.05
N VAL A 197 1.15 -11.88 -3.18
CA VAL A 197 0.36 -11.62 -4.38
C VAL A 197 -0.11 -12.98 -4.93
N LYS A 198 -1.41 -13.07 -5.18
CA LYS A 198 -2.05 -14.29 -5.70
C LYS A 198 -2.43 -14.09 -7.16
#